data_15ac018ff0fedb62fcf195a31e98a9a0
#
_entry.id   15ac018ff0fedb62fcf195a31e98a9a0
#
_cell.length_a   1.000
_cell.length_b   1.000
_cell.length_c   1.000
_cell.angle_alpha   90.00
_cell.angle_beta   90.00
_cell.angle_gamma   90.00
#
_symmetry.space_group_name_H-M   'P 1'
#
loop_
_entity.id
_entity.type
_entity.pdbx_description
1 polymer ?
#
loop_
_entity_poly.entity_id
_entity_poly.type
_entity_poly.pdbx_seq_one_letter_code
_entity_poly.pdbx_strand_id
1 'polypeptide(L)'
;MPLPTHLPSSGDPNGRPIPADITLKNRKSQDPAKILFKNVKILDSTGRDPYLGDVLVDGELISHVGKIDESLLRHEDTLVIDGRGKKTLMSGLCDSHTHLSWNNSPTMEGLTSLPIEEHVLHTANSAKMYLDCGYTMCFGAAAAQPRLDIVVKAAVQSGMIEGPRILANGQEISTTGGAIVPKVTKFADGVDGMRRAVREFCYLGADNLKISMTGDEFHDTMRAETTYITQEETTAAVEEAHGRGKRVCAHARSNESVKKCCRAGVDVIYHASFADDEAIKMVAGMKDRVFISPAINFPWASASGEATPYGLTIDMAIKKGLKREVEIAAETMQKMHAKGIRILPGGDYGFAWAPHGTYSRDLVHFVNMFGFTPMESIIAATAWGGEIMGHPDVLGKVLPGYYADLILVDGDPLEDLSLLQDTKNIHAIVINGHVHKNSEHRAEFACSSKIIRLEKSVLSGEMKAKVFPDEVLKLHDAPVNGR
;
A
#
# COMPACT_ATOMS: atom_id res chain seq x y z
N MET A 1 30.43 -2.90 -8.75
CA MET A 1 30.90 -2.52 -7.41
C MET A 1 29.88 -3.08 -6.43
N PRO A 2 30.27 -3.69 -5.30
CA PRO A 2 29.30 -4.02 -4.28
C PRO A 2 28.66 -2.72 -3.82
N LEU A 3 27.32 -2.71 -3.68
CA LEU A 3 26.59 -1.58 -3.11
C LEU A 3 27.18 -1.27 -1.73
N PRO A 4 27.28 0.01 -1.33
CA PRO A 4 27.70 0.36 0.01
C PRO A 4 26.75 -0.34 0.99
N THR A 5 27.29 -1.12 1.89
CA THR A 5 26.56 -1.88 2.92
C THR A 5 25.84 -1.00 3.94
N HIS A 6 26.00 0.31 3.84
CA HIS A 6 25.34 1.32 4.65
C HIS A 6 25.00 2.52 3.74
N LEU A 7 23.84 2.49 3.10
CA LEU A 7 23.23 3.73 2.64
C LEU A 7 22.82 4.53 3.87
N PRO A 8 23.12 5.84 3.93
CA PRO A 8 22.68 6.65 5.04
C PRO A 8 21.16 6.58 5.13
N SER A 9 20.64 6.27 6.31
CA SER A 9 19.20 6.27 6.59
C SER A 9 18.71 7.71 6.60
N SER A 10 18.48 8.28 5.42
CA SER A 10 18.05 9.68 5.28
C SER A 10 16.55 9.89 5.58
N GLY A 11 15.83 8.83 5.89
CA GLY A 11 14.37 8.85 5.92
C GLY A 11 13.70 9.05 7.27
N ASP A 12 14.38 8.87 8.40
CA ASP A 12 13.80 9.16 9.71
C ASP A 12 14.30 10.51 10.25
N PRO A 13 13.43 11.55 10.33
CA PRO A 13 13.81 12.84 10.86
C PRO A 13 14.23 12.81 12.35
N ASN A 14 13.97 11.69 13.05
CA ASN A 14 14.44 11.47 14.43
C ASN A 14 15.76 10.71 14.50
N GLY A 15 16.42 10.42 13.37
CA GLY A 15 17.67 9.68 13.30
C GLY A 15 17.58 8.22 13.77
N ARG A 16 16.37 7.65 13.84
CA ARG A 16 16.18 6.25 14.23
C ARG A 16 16.63 5.34 13.09
N PRO A 17 17.36 4.25 13.37
CA PRO A 17 17.71 3.30 12.33
C PRO A 17 16.43 2.72 11.71
N ILE A 18 16.35 2.73 10.39
CA ILE A 18 15.28 2.06 9.65
C ILE A 18 15.70 0.62 9.45
N PRO A 19 14.97 -0.34 10.07
CA PRO A 19 15.47 -1.70 10.19
C PRO A 19 15.17 -2.59 8.98
N ALA A 20 14.99 -2.01 7.80
CA ALA A 20 14.60 -2.78 6.64
C ALA A 20 15.80 -3.14 5.77
N ASP A 21 16.10 -4.40 5.65
CA ASP A 21 16.88 -4.91 4.51
C ASP A 21 15.94 -4.99 3.30
N ILE A 22 16.18 -4.11 2.33
CA ILE A 22 15.44 -4.05 1.05
C ILE A 22 16.13 -4.85 -0.05
N THR A 23 17.27 -5.46 0.23
CA THR A 23 18.07 -6.19 -0.77
C THR A 23 17.31 -7.44 -1.25
N LEU A 24 17.26 -7.64 -2.56
CA LEU A 24 16.71 -8.83 -3.19
C LEU A 24 17.82 -9.63 -3.89
N LYS A 25 17.79 -10.94 -3.78
CA LYS A 25 18.66 -11.87 -4.51
C LYS A 25 17.91 -12.55 -5.65
N ASN A 26 17.10 -11.79 -6.37
CA ASN A 26 16.21 -12.30 -7.41
C ASN A 26 16.83 -12.32 -8.81
N ARG A 27 17.99 -11.66 -9.04
CA ARG A 27 18.68 -11.70 -10.32
C ARG A 27 19.24 -13.09 -10.60
N LYS A 28 19.04 -13.53 -11.83
CA LYS A 28 19.45 -14.85 -12.34
C LYS A 28 20.62 -14.67 -13.30
N SER A 29 21.39 -15.73 -13.54
CA SER A 29 22.56 -15.71 -14.47
C SER A 29 22.17 -15.41 -15.93
N GLN A 30 20.92 -15.68 -16.31
CA GLN A 30 20.40 -15.39 -17.65
C GLN A 30 19.81 -13.97 -17.78
N ASP A 31 19.74 -13.19 -16.70
CA ASP A 31 19.26 -11.83 -16.79
C ASP A 31 20.25 -10.98 -17.60
N PRO A 32 19.74 -10.05 -18.45
CA PRO A 32 20.61 -9.17 -19.20
C PRO A 32 21.45 -8.31 -18.25
N ALA A 33 22.71 -8.06 -18.62
CA ALA A 33 23.56 -7.17 -17.85
C ALA A 33 22.98 -5.77 -17.79
N LYS A 34 22.36 -5.33 -18.89
CA LYS A 34 21.72 -4.02 -19.03
C LYS A 34 20.33 -4.12 -19.62
N ILE A 35 19.45 -3.17 -19.24
CA ILE A 35 18.13 -2.98 -19.85
C ILE A 35 18.05 -1.53 -20.32
N LEU A 36 17.76 -1.34 -21.60
CA LEU A 36 17.50 -0.04 -22.19
C LEU A 36 15.99 0.14 -22.44
N PHE A 37 15.33 0.98 -21.68
CA PHE A 37 14.03 1.49 -22.05
C PHE A 37 14.22 2.67 -23.00
N LYS A 38 13.88 2.45 -24.28
CA LYS A 38 14.09 3.42 -25.36
C LYS A 38 12.80 4.11 -25.74
N ASN A 39 12.86 5.42 -26.06
CA ASN A 39 11.71 6.20 -26.51
C ASN A 39 10.48 6.07 -25.58
N VAL A 40 10.66 6.23 -24.30
CA VAL A 40 9.59 6.19 -23.27
C VAL A 40 9.21 7.59 -22.82
N LYS A 41 7.95 7.79 -22.44
CA LYS A 41 7.55 8.92 -21.62
C LYS A 41 7.97 8.64 -20.18
N ILE A 42 8.89 9.43 -19.63
CA ILE A 42 9.44 9.24 -18.28
C ILE A 42 8.59 10.02 -17.30
N LEU A 43 7.94 9.30 -16.37
CA LEU A 43 7.23 9.83 -15.21
C LEU A 43 8.07 9.50 -13.96
N ASP A 44 8.93 10.44 -13.57
CA ASP A 44 10.01 10.15 -12.61
C ASP A 44 9.64 10.30 -11.15
N SER A 45 8.39 10.63 -10.85
CA SER A 45 7.86 10.80 -9.48
C SER A 45 8.50 11.95 -8.69
N THR A 46 9.10 12.95 -9.36
CA THR A 46 9.60 14.17 -8.71
C THR A 46 8.58 15.33 -8.68
N GLY A 47 7.46 15.17 -9.37
CA GLY A 47 6.42 16.20 -9.53
C GLY A 47 6.59 17.06 -10.78
N ARG A 48 7.64 16.85 -11.57
CA ARG A 48 7.78 17.51 -12.87
C ARG A 48 6.93 16.81 -13.94
N ASP A 49 6.59 17.55 -14.98
CA ASP A 49 5.86 17.01 -16.13
C ASP A 49 6.65 15.87 -16.79
N PRO A 50 5.96 14.81 -17.27
CA PRO A 50 6.60 13.72 -18.00
C PRO A 50 7.27 14.20 -19.28
N TYR A 51 8.39 13.58 -19.63
CA TYR A 51 9.17 13.93 -20.80
C TYR A 51 9.64 12.69 -21.57
N LEU A 52 9.87 12.84 -22.86
CA LEU A 52 10.43 11.77 -23.69
C LEU A 52 11.93 11.62 -23.45
N GLY A 53 12.38 10.38 -23.34
CA GLY A 53 13.77 10.04 -23.14
C GLY A 53 13.99 8.53 -23.10
N ASP A 54 15.20 8.17 -22.73
CA ASP A 54 15.62 6.80 -22.54
C ASP A 54 16.03 6.57 -21.06
N VAL A 55 15.94 5.33 -20.59
CA VAL A 55 16.41 4.94 -19.26
C VAL A 55 17.27 3.69 -19.38
N LEU A 56 18.51 3.77 -18.89
CA LEU A 56 19.44 2.64 -18.86
C LEU A 56 19.54 2.10 -17.44
N VAL A 57 19.26 0.82 -17.32
CA VAL A 57 19.51 0.01 -16.12
C VAL A 57 20.81 -0.73 -16.32
N ASP A 58 21.68 -0.73 -15.31
CA ASP A 58 22.94 -1.49 -15.27
C ASP A 58 22.97 -2.29 -13.96
N GLY A 59 22.88 -3.60 -14.09
CA GLY A 59 22.70 -4.47 -12.93
C GLY A 59 21.39 -4.21 -12.21
N GLU A 60 21.43 -3.79 -10.95
CA GLU A 60 20.27 -3.57 -10.09
C GLU A 60 19.79 -2.12 -10.09
N LEU A 61 20.58 -1.20 -10.67
CA LEU A 61 20.36 0.23 -10.55
C LEU A 61 20.02 0.91 -11.89
N ILE A 62 19.27 1.98 -11.81
CA ILE A 62 19.16 2.95 -12.90
C ILE A 62 20.50 3.67 -13.00
N SER A 63 21.19 3.52 -14.13
CA SER A 63 22.50 4.17 -14.36
C SER A 63 22.35 5.53 -15.03
N HIS A 64 21.44 5.65 -15.99
CA HIS A 64 21.23 6.90 -16.76
C HIS A 64 19.74 7.13 -17.06
N VAL A 65 19.36 8.41 -17.13
CA VAL A 65 18.03 8.87 -17.49
C VAL A 65 18.14 10.05 -18.44
N GLY A 66 17.44 10.00 -19.57
CA GLY A 66 17.44 11.02 -20.61
C GLY A 66 18.15 10.54 -21.88
N LYS A 67 18.97 11.38 -22.52
CA LYS A 67 19.72 10.99 -23.71
C LYS A 67 20.89 10.10 -23.33
N ILE A 68 20.94 8.90 -23.90
CA ILE A 68 21.98 7.91 -23.61
C ILE A 68 22.99 7.86 -24.75
N ASP A 69 24.29 7.88 -24.39
CA ASP A 69 25.37 7.71 -25.33
C ASP A 69 25.46 6.24 -25.77
N GLU A 70 25.52 5.98 -27.06
CA GLU A 70 25.61 4.62 -27.63
C GLU A 70 26.86 3.87 -27.14
N SER A 71 27.93 4.58 -26.75
CA SER A 71 29.13 3.97 -26.18
C SER A 71 28.89 3.23 -24.85
N LEU A 72 27.81 3.56 -24.16
CA LEU A 72 27.39 2.89 -22.92
C LEU A 72 26.64 1.57 -23.18
N LEU A 73 26.25 1.31 -24.43
CA LEU A 73 25.50 0.13 -24.83
C LEU A 73 26.48 -0.93 -25.39
N ARG A 74 26.61 -2.05 -24.69
CA ARG A 74 27.18 -3.26 -25.26
C ARG A 74 26.05 -4.07 -25.85
N HIS A 75 25.91 -4.07 -27.17
CA HIS A 75 24.74 -4.65 -27.87
C HIS A 75 24.49 -6.13 -27.53
N GLU A 76 25.53 -6.91 -27.24
CA GLU A 76 25.41 -8.34 -26.92
C GLU A 76 24.75 -8.61 -25.55
N ASP A 77 24.88 -7.66 -24.58
CA ASP A 77 24.45 -7.83 -23.19
C ASP A 77 23.27 -6.92 -22.81
N THR A 78 22.67 -6.21 -23.78
CA THR A 78 21.62 -5.22 -23.52
C THR A 78 20.27 -5.66 -24.04
N LEU A 79 19.28 -5.83 -23.16
CA LEU A 79 17.88 -5.97 -23.55
C LEU A 79 17.31 -4.58 -23.87
N VAL A 80 16.76 -4.42 -25.08
CA VAL A 80 16.10 -3.17 -25.50
C VAL A 80 14.60 -3.34 -25.44
N ILE A 81 13.91 -2.45 -24.72
CA ILE A 81 12.44 -2.37 -24.65
C ILE A 81 12.04 -1.00 -25.20
N ASP A 82 11.43 -0.98 -26.40
CA ASP A 82 11.07 0.28 -27.08
C ASP A 82 9.64 0.71 -26.73
N GLY A 83 9.51 1.85 -26.06
CA GLY A 83 8.23 2.50 -25.74
C GLY A 83 7.54 3.16 -26.92
N ARG A 84 8.26 3.33 -28.05
CA ARG A 84 7.77 3.96 -29.29
C ARG A 84 7.16 5.36 -29.09
N GLY A 85 7.57 6.06 -28.03
CA GLY A 85 7.04 7.37 -27.63
C GLY A 85 5.60 7.35 -27.12
N LYS A 86 5.02 6.16 -26.86
CA LYS A 86 3.60 5.98 -26.49
C LYS A 86 3.40 5.33 -25.14
N LYS A 87 4.46 4.75 -24.55
CA LYS A 87 4.40 4.07 -23.26
C LYS A 87 5.03 4.94 -22.18
N THR A 88 4.48 4.88 -20.98
CA THR A 88 5.00 5.61 -19.82
C THR A 88 5.82 4.69 -18.94
N LEU A 89 7.08 5.07 -18.71
CA LEU A 89 7.96 4.41 -17.73
C LEU A 89 7.89 5.16 -16.41
N MET A 90 7.61 4.43 -15.34
CA MET A 90 7.51 4.96 -14.00
C MET A 90 8.08 3.98 -12.96
N SER A 91 8.28 4.45 -11.73
CA SER A 91 8.59 3.55 -10.62
C SER A 91 7.46 2.55 -10.40
N GLY A 92 7.82 1.35 -9.93
CA GLY A 92 6.83 0.44 -9.37
C GLY A 92 6.12 1.03 -8.17
N LEU A 93 4.91 0.55 -7.91
CA LEU A 93 3.97 1.09 -6.92
C LEU A 93 4.24 0.52 -5.52
N CYS A 94 3.73 1.22 -4.52
CA CYS A 94 3.74 0.83 -3.11
C CYS A 94 2.32 0.67 -2.59
N ASP A 95 2.06 -0.44 -1.89
CA ASP A 95 0.90 -0.59 -1.01
C ASP A 95 1.34 -0.34 0.43
N SER A 96 0.78 0.68 1.08
CA SER A 96 1.12 1.08 2.43
C SER A 96 0.31 0.39 3.53
N HIS A 97 -0.64 -0.49 3.17
CA HIS A 97 -1.50 -1.23 4.10
C HIS A 97 -1.68 -2.68 3.65
N THR A 98 -0.55 -3.39 3.53
CA THR A 98 -0.53 -4.72 2.91
C THR A 98 -0.88 -5.83 3.89
N HIS A 99 -1.77 -6.73 3.48
CA HIS A 99 -2.13 -7.97 4.18
C HIS A 99 -1.83 -9.19 3.29
N LEU A 100 -0.56 -9.54 3.10
CA LEU A 100 -0.15 -10.62 2.17
C LEU A 100 -0.84 -11.95 2.44
N SER A 101 -1.05 -12.27 3.72
CA SER A 101 -1.61 -13.56 4.14
C SER A 101 -3.13 -13.59 4.25
N TRP A 102 -3.84 -12.48 3.95
CA TRP A 102 -5.29 -12.53 3.87
C TRP A 102 -5.72 -13.20 2.56
N ASN A 103 -6.69 -14.10 2.64
CA ASN A 103 -6.92 -15.12 1.59
C ASN A 103 -8.17 -14.87 0.73
N ASN A 104 -8.57 -13.61 0.58
CA ASN A 104 -9.80 -13.21 -0.11
C ASN A 104 -11.06 -13.89 0.47
N SER A 105 -11.07 -14.13 1.78
CA SER A 105 -12.22 -14.75 2.45
C SER A 105 -13.46 -13.87 2.38
N PRO A 106 -14.65 -14.47 2.25
CA PRO A 106 -15.92 -13.74 2.37
C PRO A 106 -16.32 -13.47 3.84
N THR A 107 -15.56 -13.99 4.81
CA THR A 107 -15.82 -13.79 6.25
C THR A 107 -14.52 -13.49 6.99
N MET A 108 -14.63 -12.80 8.13
CA MET A 108 -13.47 -12.48 8.99
C MET A 108 -12.81 -13.77 9.53
N GLU A 109 -13.59 -14.76 9.93
CA GLU A 109 -13.11 -16.04 10.45
C GLU A 109 -12.36 -16.85 9.39
N GLY A 110 -12.77 -16.71 8.13
CA GLY A 110 -12.16 -17.40 6.99
C GLY A 110 -10.73 -16.97 6.70
N LEU A 111 -10.33 -15.76 7.11
CA LEU A 111 -8.97 -15.25 6.93
C LEU A 111 -7.89 -16.11 7.61
N THR A 112 -8.26 -16.89 8.62
CA THR A 112 -7.34 -17.76 9.37
C THR A 112 -7.69 -19.26 9.25
N SER A 113 -8.56 -19.62 8.31
CA SER A 113 -9.10 -20.98 8.22
C SER A 113 -8.17 -22.00 7.54
N LEU A 114 -7.21 -21.52 6.75
CA LEU A 114 -6.29 -22.41 6.03
C LEU A 114 -5.30 -23.09 6.99
N PRO A 115 -4.96 -24.37 6.76
CA PRO A 115 -3.78 -25.00 7.36
C PRO A 115 -2.52 -24.19 7.07
N ILE A 116 -1.55 -24.20 7.97
CA ILE A 116 -0.39 -23.30 7.90
C ILE A 116 0.43 -23.51 6.61
N GLU A 117 0.58 -24.74 6.15
CA GLU A 117 1.31 -25.09 4.93
C GLU A 117 0.61 -24.59 3.67
N GLU A 118 -0.72 -24.66 3.59
CA GLU A 118 -1.52 -24.11 2.50
C GLU A 118 -1.52 -22.59 2.56
N HIS A 119 -1.58 -22.02 3.76
CA HIS A 119 -1.60 -20.60 3.99
C HIS A 119 -0.28 -19.93 3.57
N VAL A 120 0.86 -20.59 3.79
CA VAL A 120 2.17 -20.12 3.29
C VAL A 120 2.18 -20.05 1.76
N LEU A 121 1.66 -21.08 1.08
CA LEU A 121 1.58 -21.10 -0.39
C LEU A 121 0.64 -20.01 -0.91
N HIS A 122 -0.50 -19.80 -0.25
CA HIS A 122 -1.41 -18.70 -0.58
C HIS A 122 -0.72 -17.33 -0.42
N THR A 123 -0.03 -17.11 0.68
CA THR A 123 0.70 -15.86 0.96
C THR A 123 1.80 -15.60 -0.07
N ALA A 124 2.52 -16.65 -0.48
CA ALA A 124 3.52 -16.57 -1.55
C ALA A 124 2.88 -16.17 -2.90
N ASN A 125 1.71 -16.75 -3.22
CA ASN A 125 0.96 -16.36 -4.42
C ASN A 125 0.47 -14.91 -4.36
N SER A 126 0.03 -14.43 -3.18
CA SER A 126 -0.36 -13.04 -3.00
C SER A 126 0.83 -12.09 -3.21
N ALA A 127 2.03 -12.43 -2.71
CA ALA A 127 3.23 -11.63 -2.95
C ALA A 127 3.56 -11.54 -4.45
N LYS A 128 3.47 -12.66 -5.19
CA LYS A 128 3.63 -12.65 -6.64
C LYS A 128 2.57 -11.79 -7.33
N MET A 129 1.31 -11.86 -6.88
CA MET A 129 0.21 -11.08 -7.43
C MET A 129 0.41 -9.57 -7.27
N TYR A 130 0.97 -9.11 -6.13
CA TYR A 130 1.38 -7.72 -5.98
C TYR A 130 2.36 -7.31 -7.06
N LEU A 131 3.39 -8.11 -7.28
CA LEU A 131 4.38 -7.83 -8.32
C LEU A 131 3.78 -7.86 -9.72
N ASP A 132 2.91 -8.84 -10.04
CA ASP A 132 2.21 -8.94 -11.32
C ASP A 132 1.34 -7.70 -11.61
N CYS A 133 0.85 -7.03 -10.58
CA CYS A 133 0.10 -5.78 -10.66
C CYS A 133 0.98 -4.51 -10.68
N GLY A 134 2.31 -4.66 -10.75
CA GLY A 134 3.24 -3.53 -10.78
C GLY A 134 3.59 -2.93 -9.42
N TYR A 135 3.21 -3.59 -8.33
CA TYR A 135 3.58 -3.20 -6.97
C TYR A 135 4.93 -3.82 -6.61
N THR A 136 5.96 -2.99 -6.50
CA THR A 136 7.32 -3.42 -6.17
C THR A 136 7.67 -3.22 -4.69
N MET A 137 6.77 -2.56 -3.95
CA MET A 137 6.92 -2.23 -2.54
C MET A 137 5.65 -2.54 -1.76
N CYS A 138 5.79 -3.24 -0.62
CA CYS A 138 4.70 -3.59 0.27
C CYS A 138 5.06 -3.29 1.72
N PHE A 139 4.31 -2.39 2.36
CA PHE A 139 4.43 -2.10 3.78
C PHE A 139 3.37 -2.91 4.55
N GLY A 140 3.81 -3.96 5.24
CA GLY A 140 2.95 -4.89 5.94
C GLY A 140 2.17 -4.25 7.10
N ALA A 141 0.89 -4.60 7.20
CA ALA A 141 -0.02 -4.14 8.23
C ALA A 141 -0.30 -5.22 9.30
N ALA A 142 -0.89 -6.35 8.93
CA ALA A 142 -1.08 -7.47 9.83
C ALA A 142 -1.09 -8.79 9.05
N ALA A 143 -0.45 -9.81 9.59
CA ALA A 143 -0.47 -11.16 9.06
C ALA A 143 -1.58 -12.00 9.71
N ALA A 144 -2.15 -12.94 8.96
CA ALA A 144 -3.17 -13.87 9.47
C ALA A 144 -2.63 -14.83 10.53
N GLN A 145 -1.32 -15.07 10.54
CA GLN A 145 -0.60 -15.90 11.52
C GLN A 145 0.73 -15.22 11.89
N PRO A 146 1.34 -15.53 13.05
CA PRO A 146 2.47 -14.77 13.59
C PRO A 146 3.68 -14.59 12.65
N ARG A 147 3.90 -15.53 11.71
CA ARG A 147 5.12 -15.56 10.89
C ARG A 147 4.90 -15.65 9.38
N LEU A 148 3.65 -15.68 8.88
CA LEU A 148 3.39 -15.91 7.45
C LEU A 148 4.12 -14.89 6.57
N ASP A 149 3.87 -13.61 6.79
CA ASP A 149 4.44 -12.52 5.99
C ASP A 149 5.97 -12.45 6.17
N ILE A 150 6.47 -12.74 7.38
CA ILE A 150 7.91 -12.78 7.69
C ILE A 150 8.63 -13.87 6.89
N VAL A 151 8.04 -15.07 6.82
CA VAL A 151 8.62 -16.21 6.06
C VAL A 151 8.59 -15.93 4.57
N VAL A 152 7.48 -15.39 4.06
CA VAL A 152 7.35 -15.05 2.64
C VAL A 152 8.31 -13.92 2.26
N LYS A 153 8.46 -12.87 3.10
CA LYS A 153 9.50 -11.86 2.92
C LYS A 153 10.89 -12.48 2.77
N ALA A 154 11.27 -13.37 3.69
CA ALA A 154 12.58 -14.02 3.64
C ALA A 154 12.77 -14.86 2.37
N ALA A 155 11.73 -15.54 1.91
CA ALA A 155 11.75 -16.31 0.67
C ALA A 155 11.90 -15.42 -0.57
N VAL A 156 11.22 -14.27 -0.60
CA VAL A 156 11.38 -13.26 -1.69
C VAL A 156 12.80 -12.67 -1.66
N GLN A 157 13.29 -12.26 -0.50
CA GLN A 157 14.64 -11.68 -0.36
C GLN A 157 15.73 -12.63 -0.80
N SER A 158 15.58 -13.93 -0.53
CA SER A 158 16.54 -14.96 -0.94
C SER A 158 16.44 -15.35 -2.42
N GLY A 159 15.45 -14.85 -3.16
CA GLY A 159 15.16 -15.24 -4.55
C GLY A 159 14.52 -16.63 -4.70
N MET A 160 14.04 -17.24 -3.61
CA MET A 160 13.36 -18.53 -3.62
C MET A 160 11.99 -18.42 -4.34
N ILE A 161 11.29 -17.31 -4.13
CA ILE A 161 10.01 -17.00 -4.78
C ILE A 161 10.02 -15.57 -5.32
N GLU A 162 9.18 -15.30 -6.31
CA GLU A 162 8.96 -13.97 -6.85
C GLU A 162 8.06 -13.13 -5.95
N GLY A 163 8.35 -11.84 -5.83
CA GLY A 163 7.56 -10.91 -5.04
C GLY A 163 8.21 -9.53 -4.93
N PRO A 164 7.49 -8.56 -4.33
CA PRO A 164 7.97 -7.19 -4.11
C PRO A 164 8.98 -7.09 -2.97
N ARG A 165 9.54 -5.90 -2.73
CA ARG A 165 10.21 -5.57 -1.47
C ARG A 165 9.15 -5.47 -0.37
N ILE A 166 9.31 -6.24 0.70
CA ILE A 166 8.32 -6.38 1.76
C ILE A 166 8.92 -5.92 3.08
N LEU A 167 8.22 -5.05 3.80
CA LEU A 167 8.38 -4.84 5.23
C LEU A 167 7.29 -5.64 5.93
N ALA A 168 7.67 -6.76 6.52
CA ALA A 168 6.72 -7.72 7.08
C ALA A 168 6.25 -7.32 8.48
N ASN A 169 4.99 -7.62 8.77
CA ASN A 169 4.42 -7.55 10.11
C ASN A 169 4.14 -8.96 10.65
N GLY A 170 3.92 -9.07 11.96
CA GLY A 170 3.25 -10.21 12.59
C GLY A 170 1.74 -10.01 12.61
N GLN A 171 1.07 -10.66 13.56
CA GLN A 171 -0.33 -10.39 13.84
C GLN A 171 -0.51 -8.97 14.42
N GLU A 172 -1.71 -8.43 14.35
CA GLU A 172 -2.03 -7.19 15.05
C GLU A 172 -2.12 -7.43 16.57
N ILE A 173 -1.82 -6.39 17.35
CA ILE A 173 -1.90 -6.42 18.81
C ILE A 173 -3.09 -5.56 19.25
N SER A 174 -3.96 -6.08 20.11
CA SER A 174 -5.05 -5.33 20.72
C SER A 174 -5.33 -5.81 22.14
N THR A 175 -6.16 -5.08 22.88
CA THR A 175 -6.64 -5.52 24.20
C THR A 175 -7.73 -6.57 24.06
N THR A 176 -7.98 -7.31 25.13
CA THR A 176 -9.08 -8.28 25.20
C THR A 176 -10.41 -7.57 24.87
N GLY A 177 -11.15 -8.10 23.88
CA GLY A 177 -12.40 -7.52 23.39
C GLY A 177 -12.23 -6.38 22.37
N GLY A 178 -10.98 -6.03 22.00
CA GLY A 178 -10.69 -5.03 20.97
C GLY A 178 -10.30 -5.62 19.60
N ALA A 179 -10.45 -6.93 19.41
CA ALA A 179 -10.09 -7.60 18.17
C ALA A 179 -11.07 -7.29 17.04
N ILE A 180 -10.55 -6.88 15.88
CA ILE A 180 -11.34 -6.71 14.66
C ILE A 180 -11.50 -8.03 13.95
N VAL A 181 -10.40 -8.78 13.79
CA VAL A 181 -10.39 -10.08 13.12
C VAL A 181 -10.02 -11.16 14.13
N PRO A 182 -10.97 -12.03 14.52
CA PRO A 182 -10.68 -13.12 15.43
C PRO A 182 -9.53 -14.00 14.94
N LYS A 183 -8.64 -14.42 15.87
CA LYS A 183 -7.43 -15.21 15.60
C LYS A 183 -6.31 -14.49 14.81
N VAL A 184 -6.57 -13.36 14.18
CA VAL A 184 -5.51 -12.49 13.62
C VAL A 184 -4.87 -11.65 14.72
N THR A 185 -5.61 -11.42 15.82
CA THR A 185 -5.20 -10.54 16.92
C THR A 185 -4.45 -11.28 18.01
N LYS A 186 -3.28 -10.77 18.38
CA LYS A 186 -2.58 -11.10 19.64
C LYS A 186 -3.16 -10.23 20.75
N PHE A 187 -3.86 -10.81 21.69
CA PHE A 187 -4.36 -10.07 22.85
C PHE A 187 -3.24 -9.72 23.83
N ALA A 188 -3.24 -8.48 24.29
CA ALA A 188 -2.27 -7.93 25.21
C ALA A 188 -2.92 -6.83 26.07
N ASP A 189 -3.14 -7.14 27.35
CA ASP A 189 -3.76 -6.22 28.30
C ASP A 189 -2.69 -5.57 29.19
N GLY A 190 -2.82 -4.28 29.40
CA GLY A 190 -1.93 -3.47 30.21
C GLY A 190 -0.55 -3.23 29.59
N VAL A 191 0.20 -2.33 30.18
CA VAL A 191 1.54 -1.91 29.74
C VAL A 191 2.49 -3.09 29.53
N ASP A 192 2.54 -4.02 30.49
CA ASP A 192 3.44 -5.19 30.45
C ASP A 192 3.01 -6.19 29.36
N GLY A 193 1.69 -6.36 29.14
CA GLY A 193 1.15 -7.16 28.07
C GLY A 193 1.57 -6.63 26.70
N MET A 194 1.39 -5.33 26.48
CA MET A 194 1.78 -4.66 25.23
C MET A 194 3.29 -4.78 24.96
N ARG A 195 4.15 -4.48 25.95
CA ARG A 195 5.61 -4.63 25.82
C ARG A 195 6.01 -6.08 25.47
N ARG A 196 5.37 -7.08 26.10
CA ARG A 196 5.63 -8.50 25.82
C ARG A 196 5.27 -8.87 24.40
N ALA A 197 4.09 -8.47 23.91
CA ALA A 197 3.65 -8.75 22.54
C ALA A 197 4.57 -8.12 21.49
N VAL A 198 4.99 -6.88 21.71
CA VAL A 198 5.96 -6.19 20.84
C VAL A 198 7.29 -6.95 20.80
N ARG A 199 7.82 -7.37 21.96
CA ARG A 199 9.07 -8.16 22.05
C ARG A 199 8.97 -9.48 21.30
N GLU A 200 7.83 -10.16 21.41
CA GLU A 200 7.56 -11.42 20.73
C GLU A 200 7.64 -11.25 19.20
N PHE A 201 6.94 -10.27 18.62
CA PHE A 201 6.98 -10.05 17.17
C PHE A 201 8.34 -9.53 16.69
N CYS A 202 9.04 -8.71 17.47
CA CYS A 202 10.43 -8.35 17.17
C CYS A 202 11.33 -9.59 17.12
N TYR A 203 11.19 -10.51 18.08
CA TYR A 203 11.95 -11.77 18.11
C TYR A 203 11.62 -12.66 16.91
N LEU A 204 10.36 -12.70 16.48
CA LEU A 204 9.94 -13.45 15.28
C LEU A 204 10.44 -12.85 13.97
N GLY A 205 10.97 -11.62 13.97
CA GLY A 205 11.56 -10.96 12.81
C GLY A 205 10.67 -9.96 12.09
N ALA A 206 9.61 -9.45 12.75
CA ALA A 206 8.78 -8.38 12.19
C ALA A 206 9.59 -7.09 11.95
N ASP A 207 9.32 -6.40 10.85
CA ASP A 207 9.90 -5.09 10.52
C ASP A 207 9.12 -3.95 11.16
N ASN A 208 7.80 -4.12 11.24
CA ASN A 208 6.88 -3.17 11.85
C ASN A 208 5.97 -3.90 12.84
N LEU A 209 5.35 -3.14 13.75
CA LEU A 209 4.39 -3.65 14.71
C LEU A 209 3.02 -3.01 14.42
N LYS A 210 1.96 -3.82 14.37
CA LYS A 210 0.59 -3.35 14.19
C LYS A 210 -0.16 -3.38 15.51
N ILE A 211 -0.74 -2.25 15.90
CA ILE A 211 -1.72 -2.17 16.98
C ILE A 211 -3.10 -1.88 16.41
N SER A 212 -4.14 -2.50 16.97
CA SER A 212 -5.53 -2.25 16.59
C SER A 212 -6.23 -1.55 17.73
N MET A 213 -6.50 -0.23 17.55
CA MET A 213 -6.95 0.66 18.62
C MET A 213 -8.45 0.82 18.68
N THR A 214 -9.14 0.62 17.55
CA THR A 214 -10.60 0.80 17.46
C THR A 214 -11.27 -0.45 16.92
N GLY A 215 -12.60 -0.50 17.01
CA GLY A 215 -13.40 -1.42 16.24
C GLY A 215 -13.59 -0.96 14.79
N ASP A 216 -14.52 -1.61 14.14
CA ASP A 216 -15.07 -1.24 12.83
C ASP A 216 -16.59 -1.46 12.80
N GLU A 217 -17.21 -1.12 11.67
CA GLU A 217 -18.67 -1.24 11.51
C GLU A 217 -19.12 -2.64 11.02
N PHE A 218 -18.19 -3.60 10.90
CA PHE A 218 -18.55 -4.98 10.51
C PHE A 218 -19.04 -5.82 11.68
N HIS A 219 -18.59 -5.54 12.89
CA HIS A 219 -19.02 -6.23 14.11
C HIS A 219 -20.28 -5.62 14.70
N ASP A 220 -21.13 -6.46 15.31
CA ASP A 220 -22.35 -5.99 15.96
C ASP A 220 -22.08 -5.34 17.33
N THR A 221 -20.95 -5.69 17.97
CA THR A 221 -20.59 -5.26 19.33
C THR A 221 -19.46 -4.24 19.37
N MET A 222 -18.81 -3.96 18.25
CA MET A 222 -17.69 -3.03 18.13
C MET A 222 -18.03 -1.91 17.16
N ARG A 223 -17.49 -0.71 17.42
CA ARG A 223 -17.73 0.46 16.57
C ARG A 223 -16.43 1.11 16.18
N ALA A 224 -16.39 1.66 14.96
CA ALA A 224 -15.24 2.38 14.44
C ALA A 224 -14.87 3.61 15.30
N GLU A 225 -15.86 4.25 15.93
CA GLU A 225 -15.65 5.41 16.80
C GLU A 225 -15.28 5.06 18.26
N THR A 226 -15.21 3.76 18.62
CA THR A 226 -14.83 3.32 19.97
C THR A 226 -13.35 2.93 20.04
N THR A 227 -12.63 3.55 20.99
CA THR A 227 -11.21 3.26 21.25
C THR A 227 -11.07 2.27 22.40
N TYR A 228 -10.37 1.16 22.17
CA TYR A 228 -10.21 0.07 23.14
C TYR A 228 -8.86 0.09 23.86
N ILE A 229 -7.81 0.66 23.26
CA ILE A 229 -6.47 0.74 23.84
C ILE A 229 -6.30 2.06 24.59
N THR A 230 -5.76 2.02 25.81
CA THR A 230 -5.46 3.22 26.61
C THR A 230 -4.26 3.99 26.07
N GLN A 231 -4.04 5.22 26.56
CA GLN A 231 -2.85 6.01 26.18
C GLN A 231 -1.56 5.33 26.66
N GLU A 232 -1.59 4.79 27.88
CA GLU A 232 -0.43 4.14 28.50
C GLU A 232 -0.01 2.89 27.73
N GLU A 233 -0.99 2.08 27.30
CA GLU A 233 -0.77 0.87 26.49
C GLU A 233 -0.21 1.24 25.11
N THR A 234 -0.79 2.25 24.45
CA THR A 234 -0.30 2.78 23.19
C THR A 234 1.15 3.25 23.30
N THR A 235 1.44 4.07 24.31
CA THR A 235 2.78 4.61 24.58
C THR A 235 3.78 3.48 24.84
N ALA A 236 3.39 2.48 25.64
CA ALA A 236 4.25 1.34 25.96
C ALA A 236 4.61 0.51 24.72
N ALA A 237 3.64 0.28 23.83
CA ALA A 237 3.89 -0.42 22.57
C ALA A 237 4.86 0.34 21.66
N VAL A 238 4.66 1.66 21.50
CA VAL A 238 5.50 2.52 20.66
C VAL A 238 6.92 2.64 21.23
N GLU A 239 7.08 2.93 22.51
CA GLU A 239 8.41 3.03 23.15
C GLU A 239 9.21 1.72 23.04
N GLU A 240 8.56 0.57 23.25
CA GLU A 240 9.22 -0.72 23.17
C GLU A 240 9.65 -1.05 21.73
N ALA A 241 8.81 -0.72 20.73
CA ALA A 241 9.13 -0.89 19.33
C ALA A 241 10.26 0.04 18.88
N HIS A 242 10.15 1.34 19.21
CA HIS A 242 11.16 2.34 18.85
C HIS A 242 12.51 2.05 19.51
N GLY A 243 12.52 1.60 20.76
CA GLY A 243 13.74 1.16 21.46
C GLY A 243 14.46 -0.01 20.77
N ARG A 244 13.76 -0.74 19.87
CA ARG A 244 14.30 -1.83 19.02
C ARG A 244 14.49 -1.42 17.57
N GLY A 245 14.39 -0.14 17.26
CA GLY A 245 14.47 0.39 15.90
C GLY A 245 13.31 -0.06 15.00
N LYS A 246 12.15 -0.41 15.57
CA LYS A 246 10.95 -0.82 14.81
C LYS A 246 9.93 0.29 14.80
N ARG A 247 9.15 0.39 13.72
CA ARG A 247 8.04 1.33 13.59
C ARG A 247 6.72 0.69 14.02
N VAL A 248 5.77 1.54 14.42
CA VAL A 248 4.43 1.13 14.81
C VAL A 248 3.42 1.70 13.82
N CYS A 249 2.56 0.84 13.31
CA CYS A 249 1.37 1.23 12.57
C CYS A 249 0.11 0.89 13.38
N ALA A 250 -0.93 1.73 13.25
CA ALA A 250 -2.12 1.63 14.08
C ALA A 250 -3.40 1.66 13.25
N HIS A 251 -4.26 0.65 13.41
CA HIS A 251 -5.68 0.78 13.06
C HIS A 251 -6.33 1.76 14.04
N ALA A 252 -6.72 2.93 13.57
CA ALA A 252 -7.18 4.03 14.41
C ALA A 252 -8.23 4.88 13.67
N ARG A 253 -9.50 4.46 13.71
CA ARG A 253 -10.60 5.12 13.02
C ARG A 253 -11.17 6.29 13.83
N SER A 254 -11.29 6.13 15.15
CA SER A 254 -11.89 7.12 16.03
C SER A 254 -10.99 8.35 16.22
N ASN A 255 -11.61 9.49 16.47
CA ASN A 255 -10.92 10.73 16.80
C ASN A 255 -9.92 10.59 17.96
N GLU A 256 -10.35 9.95 19.06
CA GLU A 256 -9.50 9.77 20.24
C GLU A 256 -8.33 8.82 19.96
N SER A 257 -8.51 7.78 19.15
CA SER A 257 -7.41 6.89 18.77
C SER A 257 -6.34 7.61 17.96
N VAL A 258 -6.73 8.47 17.02
CA VAL A 258 -5.78 9.32 16.26
C VAL A 258 -4.99 10.24 17.19
N LYS A 259 -5.65 10.89 18.15
CA LYS A 259 -4.97 11.75 19.15
C LYS A 259 -4.01 10.95 20.04
N LYS A 260 -4.40 9.74 20.45
CA LYS A 260 -3.51 8.82 21.21
C LYS A 260 -2.29 8.40 20.38
N CYS A 261 -2.49 8.07 19.11
CA CYS A 261 -1.40 7.78 18.17
C CYS A 261 -0.41 8.94 18.08
N CYS A 262 -0.92 10.17 17.92
CA CYS A 262 -0.06 11.36 17.86
C CYS A 262 0.75 11.56 19.14
N ARG A 263 0.12 11.45 20.32
CA ARG A 263 0.81 11.61 21.62
C ARG A 263 1.87 10.54 21.85
N ALA A 264 1.62 9.30 21.42
CA ALA A 264 2.56 8.19 21.55
C ALA A 264 3.68 8.21 20.51
N GLY A 265 3.50 8.90 19.38
CA GLY A 265 4.47 8.94 18.29
C GLY A 265 4.39 7.76 17.33
N VAL A 266 3.19 7.25 17.07
CA VAL A 266 2.91 6.21 16.03
C VAL A 266 3.40 6.70 14.67
N ASP A 267 4.01 5.81 13.89
CA ASP A 267 4.66 6.15 12.62
C ASP A 267 3.70 6.11 11.42
N VAL A 268 2.71 5.20 11.44
CA VAL A 268 1.69 5.09 10.39
C VAL A 268 0.32 4.97 11.02
N ILE A 269 -0.59 5.87 10.67
CA ILE A 269 -1.97 5.85 11.16
C ILE A 269 -2.88 5.38 10.02
N TYR A 270 -3.48 4.21 10.19
CA TYR A 270 -4.44 3.68 9.24
C TYR A 270 -5.83 4.23 9.49
N HIS A 271 -6.56 4.43 8.42
CA HIS A 271 -7.93 4.92 8.36
C HIS A 271 -8.06 6.39 8.75
N ALA A 272 -7.92 6.73 10.03
CA ALA A 272 -8.13 8.08 10.58
C ALA A 272 -9.51 8.69 10.18
N SER A 273 -10.52 7.85 9.94
CA SER A 273 -11.79 8.20 9.31
C SER A 273 -12.51 9.36 10.01
N PHE A 274 -12.55 9.32 11.35
CA PHE A 274 -13.32 10.27 12.19
C PHE A 274 -12.43 11.31 12.89
N ALA A 275 -11.26 11.63 12.35
CA ALA A 275 -10.39 12.65 12.93
C ALA A 275 -11.01 14.06 12.84
N ASP A 276 -11.18 14.73 13.97
CA ASP A 276 -11.63 16.12 14.03
C ASP A 276 -10.51 17.12 13.69
N ASP A 277 -10.84 18.42 13.66
CA ASP A 277 -9.89 19.46 13.29
C ASP A 277 -8.70 19.53 14.30
N GLU A 278 -8.89 19.15 15.57
CA GLU A 278 -7.81 19.06 16.56
C GLU A 278 -6.88 17.90 16.25
N ALA A 279 -7.43 16.69 15.98
CA ALA A 279 -6.63 15.53 15.60
C ALA A 279 -5.86 15.79 14.30
N ILE A 280 -6.51 16.38 13.29
CA ILE A 280 -5.87 16.78 12.03
C ILE A 280 -4.73 17.78 12.28
N LYS A 281 -4.91 18.74 13.20
CA LYS A 281 -3.84 19.67 13.59
C LYS A 281 -2.67 18.95 14.27
N MET A 282 -2.95 17.98 15.13
CA MET A 282 -1.90 17.17 15.76
C MET A 282 -1.12 16.36 14.72
N VAL A 283 -1.81 15.69 13.77
CA VAL A 283 -1.16 14.98 12.67
C VAL A 283 -0.32 15.93 11.82
N ALA A 284 -0.84 17.12 11.48
CA ALA A 284 -0.10 18.14 10.71
C ALA A 284 1.18 18.61 11.43
N GLY A 285 1.18 18.65 12.76
CA GLY A 285 2.37 18.92 13.57
C GLY A 285 3.44 17.82 13.50
N MET A 286 3.08 16.65 12.96
CA MET A 286 3.95 15.48 12.81
C MET A 286 4.16 15.07 11.34
N LYS A 287 3.71 15.88 10.38
CA LYS A 287 3.65 15.50 8.95
C LYS A 287 4.98 15.01 8.35
N ASP A 288 6.10 15.44 8.91
CA ASP A 288 7.44 15.05 8.43
C ASP A 288 7.88 13.66 8.90
N ARG A 289 7.13 13.03 9.83
CA ARG A 289 7.47 11.74 10.41
C ARG A 289 6.32 10.72 10.43
N VAL A 290 5.08 11.15 10.20
CA VAL A 290 3.89 10.30 10.20
C VAL A 290 3.36 10.12 8.79
N PHE A 291 2.83 8.95 8.53
CA PHE A 291 2.08 8.64 7.30
C PHE A 291 0.63 8.31 7.66
N ILE A 292 -0.29 8.70 6.78
CA ILE A 292 -1.69 8.30 6.85
C ILE A 292 -1.96 7.33 5.69
N SER A 293 -2.65 6.23 5.97
CA SER A 293 -3.14 5.33 4.92
C SER A 293 -4.63 5.05 5.19
N PRO A 294 -5.53 5.64 4.40
CA PRO A 294 -6.97 5.67 4.71
C PRO A 294 -7.65 4.31 4.54
N ALA A 295 -7.08 3.40 3.77
CA ALA A 295 -7.67 2.09 3.46
C ALA A 295 -9.10 2.19 2.93
N ILE A 296 -9.34 3.17 2.06
CA ILE A 296 -10.69 3.59 1.68
C ILE A 296 -11.42 2.58 0.78
N ASN A 297 -10.67 1.75 0.01
CA ASN A 297 -11.30 0.81 -0.90
C ASN A 297 -12.16 -0.23 -0.17
N PHE A 298 -11.73 -0.70 1.00
CA PHE A 298 -12.47 -1.72 1.76
C PHE A 298 -13.87 -1.26 2.19
N PRO A 299 -14.06 -0.15 2.95
CA PRO A 299 -15.40 0.33 3.29
C PRO A 299 -16.17 0.83 2.06
N TRP A 300 -15.49 1.40 1.06
CA TRP A 300 -16.11 1.84 -0.17
C TRP A 300 -16.72 0.66 -0.96
N ALA A 301 -15.97 -0.40 -1.18
CA ALA A 301 -16.46 -1.60 -1.87
C ALA A 301 -17.63 -2.25 -1.12
N SER A 302 -17.60 -2.21 0.21
CA SER A 302 -18.68 -2.68 1.05
C SER A 302 -19.96 -1.85 0.87
N ALA A 303 -19.85 -0.52 0.86
CA ALA A 303 -20.98 0.40 0.73
C ALA A 303 -21.48 0.54 -0.72
N SER A 304 -20.64 0.27 -1.71
CA SER A 304 -21.00 0.33 -3.13
C SER A 304 -21.74 -0.92 -3.65
N GLY A 305 -21.88 -1.95 -2.82
CA GLY A 305 -22.63 -3.17 -3.13
C GLY A 305 -21.76 -4.30 -3.67
N GLU A 306 -20.42 -4.16 -3.76
CA GLU A 306 -19.55 -5.24 -4.18
C GLU A 306 -19.53 -6.40 -3.16
N ALA A 307 -19.86 -6.13 -1.91
CA ALA A 307 -19.99 -7.14 -0.86
C ALA A 307 -21.33 -7.89 -0.85
N THR A 308 -22.31 -7.46 -1.68
CA THR A 308 -23.64 -8.08 -1.74
C THR A 308 -23.62 -9.58 -2.05
N PRO A 309 -22.82 -10.10 -3.00
CA PRO A 309 -22.72 -11.54 -3.27
C PRO A 309 -22.21 -12.35 -2.07
N TYR A 310 -21.60 -11.71 -1.08
CA TYR A 310 -21.02 -12.32 0.11
C TYR A 310 -21.86 -12.08 1.37
N GLY A 311 -23.12 -11.61 1.21
CA GLY A 311 -24.08 -11.46 2.30
C GLY A 311 -24.15 -10.08 2.95
N LEU A 312 -23.27 -9.14 2.60
CA LEU A 312 -23.36 -7.74 3.05
C LEU A 312 -24.07 -6.89 1.99
N THR A 313 -25.40 -6.78 2.09
CA THR A 313 -26.17 -5.97 1.15
C THR A 313 -25.90 -4.47 1.36
N ILE A 314 -26.21 -3.64 0.35
CA ILE A 314 -26.09 -2.17 0.44
C ILE A 314 -26.87 -1.62 1.63
N ASP A 315 -28.11 -2.08 1.84
CA ASP A 315 -28.94 -1.66 2.98
C ASP A 315 -28.28 -2.00 4.33
N MET A 316 -27.70 -3.20 4.45
CA MET A 316 -26.93 -3.58 5.65
C MET A 316 -25.71 -2.70 5.83
N ALA A 317 -24.96 -2.42 4.77
CA ALA A 317 -23.78 -1.57 4.82
C ALA A 317 -24.11 -0.13 5.26
N ILE A 318 -25.22 0.43 4.75
CA ILE A 318 -25.72 1.73 5.15
C ILE A 318 -26.14 1.72 6.64
N LYS A 319 -26.93 0.73 7.06
CA LYS A 319 -27.38 0.59 8.46
C LYS A 319 -26.24 0.41 9.45
N LYS A 320 -25.19 -0.29 9.04
CA LYS A 320 -23.96 -0.44 9.82
C LYS A 320 -23.11 0.84 9.89
N GLY A 321 -23.37 1.84 9.06
CA GLY A 321 -22.66 3.12 9.06
C GLY A 321 -21.50 3.22 8.05
N LEU A 322 -21.26 2.20 7.23
CA LEU A 322 -20.13 2.18 6.28
C LEU A 322 -20.18 3.31 5.25
N LYS A 323 -21.39 3.64 4.72
CA LYS A 323 -21.56 4.80 3.84
C LYS A 323 -21.13 6.09 4.53
N ARG A 324 -21.64 6.33 5.76
CA ARG A 324 -21.31 7.51 6.58
C ARG A 324 -19.80 7.58 6.83
N GLU A 325 -19.15 6.45 7.14
CA GLU A 325 -17.72 6.40 7.37
C GLU A 325 -16.94 6.83 6.13
N VAL A 326 -17.28 6.31 4.94
CA VAL A 326 -16.60 6.68 3.68
C VAL A 326 -16.75 8.18 3.38
N GLU A 327 -17.95 8.74 3.57
CA GLU A 327 -18.23 10.17 3.36
C GLU A 327 -17.39 11.04 4.30
N ILE A 328 -17.35 10.72 5.60
CA ILE A 328 -16.56 11.47 6.59
C ILE A 328 -15.06 11.29 6.34
N ALA A 329 -14.62 10.07 6.02
CA ALA A 329 -13.22 9.80 5.70
C ALA A 329 -12.75 10.62 4.48
N ALA A 330 -13.59 10.74 3.45
CA ALA A 330 -13.28 11.56 2.29
C ALA A 330 -13.06 13.04 2.66
N GLU A 331 -13.96 13.62 3.47
CA GLU A 331 -13.80 15.00 3.96
C GLU A 331 -12.54 15.17 4.85
N THR A 332 -12.28 14.18 5.71
CA THR A 332 -11.11 14.17 6.58
C THR A 332 -9.81 14.13 5.76
N MET A 333 -9.75 13.26 4.75
CA MET A 333 -8.57 13.16 3.88
C MET A 333 -8.37 14.42 3.04
N GLN A 334 -9.42 15.07 2.54
CA GLN A 334 -9.33 16.37 1.84
C GLN A 334 -8.70 17.44 2.76
N LYS A 335 -9.14 17.51 4.01
CA LYS A 335 -8.58 18.45 5.00
C LYS A 335 -7.12 18.15 5.32
N MET A 336 -6.75 16.86 5.43
CA MET A 336 -5.38 16.44 5.67
C MET A 336 -4.48 16.73 4.47
N HIS A 337 -4.94 16.43 3.24
CA HIS A 337 -4.24 16.73 2.00
C HIS A 337 -3.95 18.22 1.86
N ALA A 338 -4.95 19.08 2.09
CA ALA A 338 -4.79 20.54 2.07
C ALA A 338 -3.75 21.08 3.07
N LYS A 339 -3.39 20.31 4.10
CA LYS A 339 -2.34 20.64 5.07
C LYS A 339 -0.97 20.05 4.73
N GLY A 340 -0.86 19.36 3.59
CA GLY A 340 0.37 18.72 3.14
C GLY A 340 0.78 17.51 4.00
N ILE A 341 -0.19 16.82 4.61
CA ILE A 341 0.03 15.55 5.28
C ILE A 341 0.22 14.45 4.24
N ARG A 342 1.21 13.59 4.43
CA ARG A 342 1.46 12.47 3.51
C ARG A 342 0.39 11.38 3.68
N ILE A 343 -0.45 11.24 2.66
CA ILE A 343 -1.51 10.22 2.57
C ILE A 343 -1.11 9.25 1.48
N LEU A 344 -0.99 7.96 1.80
CA LEU A 344 -0.53 6.92 0.89
C LEU A 344 -1.65 5.92 0.58
N PRO A 345 -1.69 5.40 -0.65
CA PRO A 345 -2.64 4.35 -1.02
C PRO A 345 -2.29 3.03 -0.29
N GLY A 346 -3.34 2.30 0.05
CA GLY A 346 -3.29 1.00 0.72
C GLY A 346 -4.71 0.65 1.13
N GLY A 347 -5.40 -0.16 0.30
CA GLY A 347 -6.85 -0.30 0.34
C GLY A 347 -7.38 -1.40 1.25
N ASP A 348 -6.53 -2.00 2.10
CA ASP A 348 -6.93 -3.05 3.03
C ASP A 348 -7.46 -4.29 2.30
N TYR A 349 -6.66 -4.78 1.33
CA TYR A 349 -7.03 -5.87 0.45
C TYR A 349 -6.86 -7.25 1.09
N GLY A 350 -7.60 -8.24 0.56
CA GLY A 350 -7.57 -9.63 1.00
C GLY A 350 -8.92 -10.16 1.45
N PHE A 351 -10.00 -9.41 1.18
CA PHE A 351 -11.38 -9.84 1.33
C PHE A 351 -12.02 -10.17 -0.03
N ALA A 352 -13.07 -10.98 -0.04
CA ALA A 352 -13.73 -11.39 -1.27
C ALA A 352 -14.30 -10.22 -2.10
N TRP A 353 -14.68 -9.11 -1.48
CA TRP A 353 -15.19 -7.88 -2.13
C TRP A 353 -14.12 -6.80 -2.31
N ALA A 354 -12.98 -6.94 -1.68
CA ALA A 354 -11.78 -6.13 -1.87
C ALA A 354 -10.58 -7.07 -2.08
N PRO A 355 -10.57 -7.86 -3.19
CA PRO A 355 -9.63 -8.95 -3.34
C PRO A 355 -8.23 -8.48 -3.72
N HIS A 356 -7.25 -9.31 -3.44
CA HIS A 356 -5.93 -9.16 -4.02
C HIS A 356 -6.00 -9.01 -5.55
N GLY A 357 -5.09 -8.20 -6.12
CA GLY A 357 -5.06 -7.91 -7.55
C GLY A 357 -5.82 -6.63 -7.95
N THR A 358 -6.48 -5.94 -7.02
CA THR A 358 -7.28 -4.73 -7.30
C THR A 358 -6.69 -3.44 -6.71
N TYR A 359 -5.44 -3.47 -6.33
CA TYR A 359 -4.76 -2.44 -5.52
C TYR A 359 -4.77 -1.03 -6.12
N SER A 360 -4.65 -0.89 -7.44
CA SER A 360 -4.60 0.41 -8.12
C SER A 360 -5.93 1.17 -8.14
N ARG A 361 -7.01 0.60 -7.60
CA ARG A 361 -8.28 1.32 -7.39
C ARG A 361 -8.11 2.51 -6.44
N ASP A 362 -7.23 2.39 -5.44
CA ASP A 362 -6.96 3.48 -4.51
C ASP A 362 -6.43 4.73 -5.20
N LEU A 363 -5.65 4.59 -6.27
CA LEU A 363 -5.15 5.75 -7.01
C LEU A 363 -6.29 6.59 -7.60
N VAL A 364 -7.34 5.92 -8.07
CA VAL A 364 -8.55 6.58 -8.59
C VAL A 364 -9.39 7.15 -7.45
N HIS A 365 -9.50 6.45 -6.31
CA HIS A 365 -10.18 6.96 -5.12
C HIS A 365 -9.53 8.25 -4.59
N PHE A 366 -8.20 8.34 -4.60
CA PHE A 366 -7.48 9.53 -4.17
C PHE A 366 -7.86 10.77 -4.98
N VAL A 367 -7.99 10.62 -6.30
CA VAL A 367 -8.43 11.71 -7.17
C VAL A 367 -9.92 12.00 -6.98
N ASN A 368 -10.77 10.96 -7.06
CA ASN A 368 -12.22 11.14 -7.02
C ASN A 368 -12.74 11.64 -5.67
N MET A 369 -12.09 11.27 -4.55
CA MET A 369 -12.60 11.53 -3.20
C MET A 369 -11.76 12.49 -2.37
N PHE A 370 -10.43 12.51 -2.53
CA PHE A 370 -9.55 13.24 -1.61
C PHE A 370 -8.99 14.54 -2.18
N GLY A 371 -9.27 14.84 -3.45
CA GLY A 371 -8.83 16.06 -4.11
C GLY A 371 -7.39 16.03 -4.59
N PHE A 372 -6.80 14.84 -4.72
CA PHE A 372 -5.49 14.67 -5.36
C PHE A 372 -5.59 14.89 -6.86
N THR A 373 -4.54 15.42 -7.46
CA THR A 373 -4.32 15.31 -8.90
C THR A 373 -3.82 13.90 -9.24
N PRO A 374 -3.94 13.44 -10.51
CA PRO A 374 -3.34 12.17 -10.93
C PRO A 374 -1.83 12.08 -10.61
N MET A 375 -1.08 13.17 -10.77
CA MET A 375 0.35 13.26 -10.44
C MET A 375 0.59 13.03 -8.94
N GLU A 376 -0.15 13.71 -8.06
CA GLU A 376 -0.02 13.55 -6.62
C GLU A 376 -0.39 12.14 -6.17
N SER A 377 -1.41 11.51 -6.77
CA SER A 377 -1.79 10.13 -6.50
C SER A 377 -0.67 9.14 -6.87
N ILE A 378 -0.02 9.34 -8.02
CA ILE A 378 1.14 8.53 -8.42
C ILE A 378 2.34 8.77 -7.49
N ILE A 379 2.64 10.02 -7.13
CA ILE A 379 3.71 10.34 -6.17
C ILE A 379 3.46 9.67 -4.82
N ALA A 380 2.22 9.65 -4.35
CA ALA A 380 1.85 8.98 -3.10
C ALA A 380 2.13 7.47 -3.15
N ALA A 381 1.91 6.82 -4.30
CA ALA A 381 2.17 5.40 -4.50
C ALA A 381 3.63 5.08 -4.88
N THR A 382 4.46 6.05 -5.17
CA THR A 382 5.83 5.84 -5.67
C THR A 382 6.87 6.51 -4.78
N ALA A 383 7.09 7.82 -4.90
CA ALA A 383 8.10 8.52 -4.12
C ALA A 383 7.85 8.44 -2.61
N TRP A 384 6.59 8.68 -2.15
CA TRP A 384 6.24 8.46 -0.74
C TRP A 384 6.22 6.99 -0.35
N GLY A 385 6.01 6.08 -1.33
CA GLY A 385 6.24 4.64 -1.15
C GLY A 385 7.69 4.35 -0.75
N GLY A 386 8.68 4.95 -1.42
CA GLY A 386 10.08 4.87 -1.04
C GLY A 386 10.35 5.43 0.37
N GLU A 387 9.66 6.49 0.76
CA GLU A 387 9.75 7.08 2.09
C GLU A 387 9.18 6.16 3.18
N ILE A 388 7.99 5.59 2.99
CA ILE A 388 7.41 4.66 3.96
C ILE A 388 8.21 3.35 4.04
N MET A 389 8.83 2.92 2.94
CA MET A 389 9.78 1.79 2.96
C MET A 389 11.09 2.15 3.69
N GLY A 390 11.32 3.43 3.99
CA GLY A 390 12.50 3.91 4.71
C GLY A 390 13.71 4.19 3.83
N HIS A 391 13.55 4.21 2.52
CA HIS A 391 14.65 4.35 1.56
C HIS A 391 14.33 5.36 0.44
N PRO A 392 14.02 6.64 0.79
CA PRO A 392 13.58 7.67 -0.17
C PRO A 392 14.61 8.04 -1.24
N ASP A 393 15.90 7.75 -0.96
CA ASP A 393 17.01 8.12 -1.86
C ASP A 393 17.34 7.03 -2.88
N VAL A 394 16.71 5.85 -2.78
CA VAL A 394 16.99 4.71 -3.65
C VAL A 394 15.75 3.95 -4.13
N LEU A 395 14.55 4.28 -3.62
CA LEU A 395 13.27 3.67 -4.01
C LEU A 395 12.25 4.72 -4.43
N GLY A 396 11.35 4.34 -5.33
CA GLY A 396 10.15 5.11 -5.67
C GLY A 396 10.31 6.20 -6.72
N LYS A 397 11.50 6.34 -7.34
CA LYS A 397 11.73 7.35 -8.39
C LYS A 397 12.51 6.77 -9.58
N VAL A 398 12.35 7.41 -10.74
CA VAL A 398 13.12 7.07 -11.95
C VAL A 398 14.29 8.05 -12.07
N LEU A 399 15.32 7.83 -11.26
CA LEU A 399 16.50 8.67 -11.21
C LEU A 399 17.79 7.81 -11.18
N PRO A 400 18.93 8.32 -11.70
CA PRO A 400 20.20 7.61 -11.58
C PRO A 400 20.56 7.29 -10.11
N GLY A 401 21.01 6.07 -9.85
CA GLY A 401 21.35 5.58 -8.51
C GLY A 401 20.20 4.92 -7.76
N TYR A 402 18.95 5.05 -8.24
CA TYR A 402 17.81 4.33 -7.67
C TYR A 402 17.79 2.88 -8.13
N TYR A 403 17.21 2.00 -7.32
CA TYR A 403 16.94 0.63 -7.74
C TYR A 403 16.03 0.61 -8.96
N ALA A 404 16.33 -0.28 -9.89
CA ALA A 404 15.52 -0.50 -11.08
C ALA A 404 14.28 -1.34 -10.74
N ASP A 405 13.39 -0.73 -9.98
CA ASP A 405 12.03 -1.18 -9.68
C ASP A 405 11.07 -0.37 -10.53
N LEU A 406 10.80 -0.84 -11.74
CA LEU A 406 10.19 -0.06 -12.82
C LEU A 406 8.99 -0.78 -13.43
N ILE A 407 7.98 -0.01 -13.83
CA ILE A 407 6.89 -0.49 -14.68
C ILE A 407 6.79 0.35 -15.95
N LEU A 408 6.54 -0.31 -17.07
CA LEU A 408 6.25 0.31 -18.35
C LEU A 408 4.79 0.11 -18.68
N VAL A 409 4.03 1.20 -18.77
CA VAL A 409 2.58 1.21 -18.94
C VAL A 409 2.22 1.59 -20.37
N ASP A 410 1.28 0.87 -20.98
CA ASP A 410 0.72 1.21 -22.28
C ASP A 410 -0.22 2.43 -22.14
N GLY A 411 0.19 3.60 -22.64
CA GLY A 411 -0.54 4.86 -22.52
C GLY A 411 0.02 5.79 -21.43
N ASP A 412 -0.79 6.74 -21.00
CA ASP A 412 -0.44 7.76 -20.01
C ASP A 412 -1.29 7.66 -18.75
N PRO A 413 -0.73 7.19 -17.62
CA PRO A 413 -1.47 7.10 -16.36
C PRO A 413 -1.93 8.46 -15.81
N LEU A 414 -1.35 9.58 -16.21
CA LEU A 414 -1.84 10.91 -15.82
C LEU A 414 -3.13 11.30 -16.52
N GLU A 415 -3.36 10.78 -17.74
CA GLU A 415 -4.62 10.95 -18.46
C GLU A 415 -5.69 9.96 -18.01
N ASP A 416 -5.27 8.72 -17.69
CA ASP A 416 -6.18 7.66 -17.21
C ASP A 416 -5.49 6.73 -16.21
N LEU A 417 -5.67 7.00 -14.92
CA LEU A 417 -5.18 6.14 -13.83
C LEU A 417 -5.76 4.72 -13.87
N SER A 418 -6.91 4.51 -14.53
CA SER A 418 -7.53 3.20 -14.61
C SER A 418 -6.70 2.20 -15.44
N LEU A 419 -5.74 2.68 -16.25
CA LEU A 419 -4.77 1.83 -16.95
C LEU A 419 -3.99 0.93 -15.98
N LEU A 420 -3.69 1.42 -14.77
CA LEU A 420 -2.95 0.69 -13.74
C LEU A 420 -3.78 -0.41 -13.06
N GLN A 421 -5.11 -0.45 -13.27
CA GLN A 421 -5.99 -1.49 -12.71
C GLN A 421 -6.06 -2.75 -13.57
N ASP A 422 -5.64 -2.69 -14.82
CA ASP A 422 -5.60 -3.86 -15.72
C ASP A 422 -4.14 -4.21 -16.02
N THR A 423 -3.71 -5.36 -15.53
CA THR A 423 -2.34 -5.85 -15.74
C THR A 423 -1.97 -6.01 -17.22
N LYS A 424 -2.95 -6.08 -18.13
CA LYS A 424 -2.70 -6.11 -19.58
C LYS A 424 -2.08 -4.82 -20.10
N ASN A 425 -2.33 -3.70 -19.44
CA ASN A 425 -1.74 -2.40 -19.77
C ASN A 425 -0.34 -2.23 -19.20
N ILE A 426 0.10 -3.08 -18.28
CA ILE A 426 1.46 -3.07 -17.77
C ILE A 426 2.33 -3.90 -18.71
N HIS A 427 3.05 -3.23 -19.59
CA HIS A 427 3.83 -3.85 -20.66
C HIS A 427 5.06 -4.58 -20.14
N ALA A 428 5.79 -3.98 -19.21
CA ALA A 428 6.94 -4.59 -18.56
C ALA A 428 6.99 -4.26 -17.07
N ILE A 429 7.53 -5.19 -16.29
CA ILE A 429 7.82 -5.02 -14.87
C ILE A 429 9.26 -5.47 -14.65
N VAL A 430 10.06 -4.57 -14.08
CA VAL A 430 11.43 -4.83 -13.66
C VAL A 430 11.50 -4.60 -12.16
N ILE A 431 12.12 -5.51 -11.43
CA ILE A 431 12.39 -5.37 -10.00
C ILE A 431 13.84 -5.74 -9.71
N ASN A 432 14.57 -4.85 -9.06
CA ASN A 432 15.98 -5.03 -8.76
C ASN A 432 16.82 -5.33 -10.04
N GLY A 433 16.42 -4.75 -11.18
CA GLY A 433 17.03 -5.02 -12.48
C GLY A 433 16.76 -6.42 -13.07
N HIS A 434 15.91 -7.22 -12.43
CA HIS A 434 15.39 -8.48 -12.97
C HIS A 434 14.09 -8.22 -13.75
N VAL A 435 13.97 -8.77 -14.97
CA VAL A 435 12.77 -8.67 -15.79
C VAL A 435 11.75 -9.70 -15.31
N HIS A 436 10.78 -9.26 -14.50
CA HIS A 436 9.69 -10.11 -14.05
C HIS A 436 8.64 -10.33 -15.15
N LYS A 437 8.34 -9.28 -15.92
CA LYS A 437 7.36 -9.30 -17.01
C LYS A 437 7.87 -8.50 -18.20
N ASN A 438 7.66 -9.05 -19.41
CA ASN A 438 7.76 -8.34 -20.68
C ASN A 438 6.61 -8.79 -21.57
N SER A 439 6.05 -7.93 -22.41
CA SER A 439 4.84 -8.19 -23.22
C SER A 439 4.86 -9.44 -24.07
N GLU A 440 6.04 -9.96 -24.41
CA GLU A 440 6.22 -11.21 -25.12
C GLU A 440 5.89 -12.47 -24.28
N HIS A 441 5.83 -12.32 -22.94
CA HIS A 441 5.56 -13.38 -21.98
C HIS A 441 4.40 -12.95 -21.05
N ARG A 442 3.16 -13.02 -21.59
CA ARG A 442 1.95 -12.68 -20.84
C ARG A 442 1.66 -13.74 -19.78
N ALA A 443 1.80 -13.40 -18.50
CA ALA A 443 1.05 -14.11 -17.47
C ALA A 443 -0.42 -13.65 -17.58
N GLU A 444 -1.33 -14.60 -17.83
CA GLU A 444 -2.77 -14.32 -17.83
C GLU A 444 -3.26 -14.17 -16.39
N PHE A 445 -3.19 -12.96 -15.87
CA PHE A 445 -3.89 -12.59 -14.64
C PHE A 445 -5.02 -11.64 -15.03
N ALA A 446 -6.24 -12.16 -15.15
CA ALA A 446 -7.43 -11.34 -15.31
C ALA A 446 -7.94 -10.97 -13.91
N CYS A 447 -7.76 -9.73 -13.49
CA CYS A 447 -8.51 -9.20 -12.37
C CYS A 447 -10.00 -9.14 -12.76
N SER A 448 -10.86 -9.86 -12.04
CA SER A 448 -12.30 -9.93 -12.31
C SER A 448 -13.12 -8.78 -11.71
N SER A 449 -12.48 -7.82 -11.06
CA SER A 449 -13.18 -6.71 -10.41
C SER A 449 -13.51 -5.58 -11.38
N LYS A 450 -14.58 -4.84 -11.09
CA LYS A 450 -14.97 -3.66 -11.85
C LYS A 450 -13.85 -2.60 -11.80
N ILE A 451 -13.42 -2.12 -12.96
CA ILE A 451 -12.49 -1.01 -13.09
C ILE A 451 -13.20 0.27 -12.64
N ILE A 452 -12.59 0.99 -11.71
CA ILE A 452 -13.04 2.32 -11.28
C ILE A 452 -12.37 3.36 -12.18
N ARG A 453 -13.15 4.33 -12.67
CA ARG A 453 -12.68 5.38 -13.58
C ARG A 453 -12.64 6.73 -12.89
N LEU A 454 -11.79 7.61 -13.40
CA LEU A 454 -11.77 9.01 -13.00
C LEU A 454 -13.07 9.69 -13.41
N GLU A 455 -13.65 10.44 -12.48
CA GLU A 455 -14.81 11.30 -12.72
C GLU A 455 -14.34 12.57 -13.46
N LYS A 456 -14.72 12.71 -14.72
CA LYS A 456 -14.30 13.86 -15.58
C LYS A 456 -14.63 15.21 -14.97
N SER A 457 -15.76 15.31 -14.27
CA SER A 457 -16.20 16.53 -13.58
C SER A 457 -15.31 16.94 -12.41
N VAL A 458 -14.62 15.99 -11.79
CA VAL A 458 -13.63 16.25 -10.72
C VAL A 458 -12.34 16.81 -11.33
N LEU A 459 -11.89 16.25 -12.45
CA LEU A 459 -10.69 16.71 -13.16
C LEU A 459 -10.82 18.12 -13.75
N SER A 460 -12.02 18.49 -14.22
CA SER A 460 -12.30 19.84 -14.73
C SER A 460 -12.49 20.91 -13.65
N GLY A 461 -12.54 20.51 -12.38
CA GLY A 461 -12.83 21.42 -11.26
C GLY A 461 -14.29 21.91 -11.20
N GLU A 462 -15.17 21.35 -12.03
CA GLU A 462 -16.59 21.76 -12.12
C GLU A 462 -17.43 21.17 -10.97
N MET A 463 -16.97 20.09 -10.34
CA MET A 463 -17.67 19.47 -9.21
C MET A 463 -16.73 19.16 -8.06
N LYS A 464 -17.29 19.23 -6.83
CA LYS A 464 -16.62 18.66 -5.64
C LYS A 464 -16.43 17.17 -5.82
N ALA A 465 -15.36 16.63 -5.22
CA ALA A 465 -15.04 15.21 -5.22
C ALA A 465 -16.28 14.36 -4.91
N LYS A 466 -16.55 13.36 -5.75
CA LYS A 466 -17.66 12.42 -5.57
C LYS A 466 -17.18 11.18 -4.82
N VAL A 467 -17.77 10.91 -3.68
CA VAL A 467 -17.48 9.71 -2.88
C VAL A 467 -18.06 8.46 -3.54
N PHE A 468 -19.28 8.54 -4.06
CA PHE A 468 -19.92 7.44 -4.77
C PHE A 468 -20.41 7.89 -6.15
N PRO A 469 -20.26 7.05 -7.20
CA PRO A 469 -20.86 7.28 -8.51
C PRO A 469 -22.39 7.40 -8.42
N ASP A 470 -23.00 8.14 -9.37
CA ASP A 470 -24.46 8.34 -9.40
C ASP A 470 -25.26 7.03 -9.44
N GLU A 471 -24.69 6.00 -10.09
CA GLU A 471 -25.30 4.66 -10.13
C GLU A 471 -25.37 4.02 -8.74
N VAL A 472 -24.33 4.21 -7.93
CA VAL A 472 -24.27 3.71 -6.55
C VAL A 472 -25.19 4.52 -5.63
N LEU A 473 -25.23 5.85 -5.80
CA LEU A 473 -26.16 6.71 -5.03
C LEU A 473 -27.62 6.34 -5.29
N LYS A 474 -27.98 6.01 -6.53
CA LYS A 474 -29.33 5.52 -6.85
C LYS A 474 -29.67 4.21 -6.12
N LEU A 475 -28.67 3.34 -5.90
CA LEU A 475 -28.87 2.12 -5.12
C LEU A 475 -29.06 2.41 -3.62
N HIS A 476 -28.42 3.47 -3.10
CA HIS A 476 -28.59 3.92 -1.72
C HIS A 476 -29.97 4.51 -1.45
N ASP A 477 -30.57 5.16 -2.46
CA ASP A 477 -31.87 5.82 -2.36
C ASP A 477 -33.04 4.89 -2.76
N ALA A 478 -32.76 3.69 -3.25
CA ALA A 478 -33.78 2.74 -3.65
C ALA A 478 -34.64 2.36 -2.43
N PRO A 479 -36.01 2.40 -2.55
CA PRO A 479 -36.88 2.00 -1.45
C PRO A 479 -36.57 0.54 -1.09
N VAL A 480 -36.40 0.30 0.20
CA VAL A 480 -36.23 -1.06 0.75
C VAL A 480 -37.55 -1.80 0.46
N ASN A 481 -37.54 -2.65 -0.58
CA ASN A 481 -38.67 -3.52 -0.83
C ASN A 481 -38.87 -4.40 0.40
N GLY A 482 -39.92 -4.10 1.16
CA GLY A 482 -40.29 -4.82 2.35
C GLY A 482 -40.51 -6.31 2.03
N ARG A 483 -39.77 -7.17 2.70
CA ARG A 483 -40.20 -8.50 3.11
C ARG A 483 -39.75 -8.74 4.53
#